data_711b608cf5eacde955ccd0b06de1e41e
#
_entry.id   711b608cf5eacde955ccd0b06de1e41e
#
_cell.length_a   1.000
_cell.length_b   1.000
_cell.length_c   1.000
_cell.angle_alpha   90.00
_cell.angle_beta   90.00
_cell.angle_gamma   90.00
#
_symmetry.space_group_name_H-M   'P 1'
#
loop_
_entity.id
_entity.type
_entity.pdbx_description
1 polymer ?
#
loop_
_entity_poly.entity_id
_entity_poly.type
_entity_poly.pdbx_seq_one_letter_code
_entity_poly.pdbx_strand_id
1 'polypeptide(L)' 'RNITSTVLSTLTEREERVIRLRFGIGMNTEHTYDEITKDDEIAKGYSVGRERIRQIEAKALRKLKHPSRSRRLRSFLDT' A
#
# COMPACT_ATOMS: atom_id res chain seq x y z
N ARG A 1 4.35 11.07 10.72
CA ARG A 1 3.77 11.52 9.47
C ARG A 1 4.80 11.51 8.34
N ASN A 2 5.88 12.20 8.53
CA ASN A 2 6.96 12.20 7.55
C ASN A 2 7.64 10.84 7.47
N ILE A 3 7.63 10.10 8.56
CA ILE A 3 8.19 8.76 8.57
C ILE A 3 7.46 7.87 7.58
N THR A 4 6.13 7.96 7.56
CA THR A 4 5.34 7.16 6.63
C THR A 4 5.69 7.48 5.19
N SER A 5 5.77 8.79 4.86
CA SER A 5 6.13 9.18 3.51
C SER A 5 7.52 8.69 3.14
N THR A 6 8.47 8.79 4.06
CA THR A 6 9.84 8.35 3.80
C THR A 6 9.90 6.85 3.51
N VAL A 7 9.21 6.06 4.33
CA VAL A 7 9.21 4.61 4.15
C VAL A 7 8.54 4.22 2.84
N LEU A 8 7.38 4.81 2.57
CA LEU A 8 6.61 4.43 1.38
C LEU A 8 7.17 5.01 0.09
N SER A 9 8.07 5.99 0.17
CA SER A 9 8.63 6.62 -1.02
C SER A 9 9.48 5.65 -1.84
N THR A 10 9.84 4.49 -1.30
CA THR A 10 10.59 3.48 -2.04
C THR A 10 9.71 2.66 -2.97
N LEU A 11 8.40 2.84 -2.88
CA LEU A 11 7.43 2.11 -3.69
C LEU A 11 7.06 2.93 -4.91
N THR A 12 6.54 2.25 -5.94
CA THR A 12 5.91 2.97 -7.05
C THR A 12 4.64 3.61 -6.53
N GLU A 13 4.10 4.58 -7.30
CA GLU A 13 2.87 5.25 -6.90
C GLU A 13 1.72 4.26 -6.71
N ARG A 14 1.62 3.29 -7.61
CA ARG A 14 0.56 2.28 -7.51
C ARG A 14 0.74 1.41 -6.28
N GLU A 15 1.97 0.98 -6.02
CA GLU A 15 2.27 0.17 -4.84
C GLU A 15 1.96 0.94 -3.57
N GLU A 16 2.36 2.19 -3.52
CA GLU A 16 2.08 3.02 -2.35
C GLU A 16 0.59 3.19 -2.14
N ARG A 17 -0.16 3.44 -3.22
CA ARG A 17 -1.61 3.61 -3.12
C ARG A 17 -2.28 2.36 -2.58
N VAL A 18 -1.88 1.18 -3.09
CA VAL A 18 -2.44 -0.08 -2.62
C VAL A 18 -2.17 -0.26 -1.13
N ILE A 19 -0.94 0.00 -0.70
CA ILE A 19 -0.58 -0.16 0.71
C ILE A 19 -1.36 0.80 1.58
N ARG A 20 -1.48 2.07 1.17
CA ARG A 20 -2.24 3.05 1.96
C ARG A 20 -3.69 2.65 2.11
N LEU A 21 -4.30 2.19 1.03
CA LEU A 21 -5.70 1.78 1.08
C LEU A 21 -5.88 0.50 1.90
N ARG A 22 -5.01 -0.46 1.68
CA ARG A 22 -5.13 -1.77 2.32
C ARG A 22 -4.96 -1.69 3.84
N PHE A 23 -4.05 -0.84 4.29
CA PHE A 23 -3.77 -0.70 5.72
C PHE A 23 -4.38 0.56 6.33
N GLY A 24 -5.09 1.36 5.54
CA GLY A 24 -5.75 2.55 6.06
C GLY A 24 -4.81 3.67 6.44
N ILE A 25 -3.62 3.71 5.86
CA ILE A 25 -2.64 4.73 6.21
C ILE A 25 -3.10 6.09 5.71
N GLY A 26 -3.30 7.02 6.66
CA GLY A 26 -3.81 8.35 6.33
C GLY A 26 -5.29 8.36 6.01
N MET A 27 -6.01 7.31 6.37
CA MET A 27 -7.44 7.16 6.08
C MET A 27 -8.17 6.70 7.32
N ASN A 28 -9.50 6.76 7.26
CA ASN A 28 -10.32 6.39 8.41
C ASN A 28 -10.44 4.87 8.58
N THR A 29 -10.27 4.12 7.51
CA THR A 29 -10.51 2.69 7.56
C THR A 29 -9.67 1.96 6.51
N GLU A 30 -9.49 0.67 6.74
CA GLU A 30 -8.85 -0.21 5.79
C GLU A 30 -9.82 -0.56 4.67
N HIS A 31 -9.28 -0.89 3.51
CA HIS A 31 -10.09 -1.24 2.34
C HIS A 31 -9.84 -2.69 1.94
N THR A 32 -10.89 -3.34 1.45
CA THR A 32 -10.79 -4.70 0.94
C THR A 32 -10.18 -4.68 -0.47
N TYR A 33 -9.73 -5.83 -0.93
CA TYR A 33 -9.22 -5.92 -2.30
C TYR A 33 -10.27 -5.49 -3.31
N ASP A 34 -11.53 -5.88 -3.10
CA ASP A 34 -12.60 -5.50 -4.01
C ASP A 34 -12.78 -3.99 -4.07
N GLU A 35 -12.71 -3.33 -2.92
CA GLU A 35 -12.80 -1.87 -2.89
C GLU A 35 -11.64 -1.23 -3.63
N ILE A 36 -10.45 -1.79 -3.49
CA ILE A 36 -9.26 -1.24 -4.12
C ILE A 36 -9.33 -1.38 -5.64
N THR A 37 -9.96 -2.44 -6.15
CA THR A 37 -10.08 -2.60 -7.60
C THR A 37 -10.86 -1.45 -8.24
N LYS A 38 -11.65 -0.75 -7.44
CA LYS A 38 -12.49 0.36 -7.94
C LYS A 38 -11.81 1.72 -7.82
N ASP A 39 -10.59 1.75 -7.29
CA ASP A 39 -9.87 3.00 -7.11
C ASP A 39 -9.33 3.49 -8.45
N ASP A 40 -9.70 4.73 -8.81
CA ASP A 40 -9.36 5.28 -10.11
C ASP A 40 -7.85 5.41 -10.31
N GLU A 41 -7.13 5.76 -9.26
CA GLU A 41 -5.69 5.94 -9.37
C GLU A 41 -4.95 4.62 -9.61
N ILE A 42 -5.50 3.53 -9.07
CA ILE A 42 -4.91 2.22 -9.26
C ILE A 42 -5.27 1.65 -10.62
N ALA A 43 -6.54 1.75 -10.98
CA ALA A 43 -7.03 1.21 -12.23
C ALA A 43 -6.54 2.00 -13.45
N LYS A 44 -6.52 3.32 -13.35
CA LYS A 44 -6.05 4.20 -14.43
C LYS A 44 -6.70 3.88 -15.76
N GLY A 45 -8.01 3.62 -15.74
CA GLY A 45 -8.74 3.32 -16.97
C GLY A 45 -8.73 1.86 -17.37
N TYR A 46 -8.05 1.01 -16.61
CA TYR A 46 -8.03 -0.43 -16.86
C TYR A 46 -8.87 -1.14 -15.80
N SER A 47 -9.36 -2.31 -16.19
CA SER A 47 -9.98 -3.18 -15.21
C SER A 47 -8.88 -3.95 -14.48
N VAL A 48 -8.82 -3.79 -13.16
CA VAL A 48 -7.80 -4.46 -12.35
C VAL A 48 -8.51 -5.38 -11.37
N GLY A 49 -8.22 -6.67 -11.45
CA GLY A 49 -8.87 -7.65 -10.60
C GLY A 49 -8.24 -7.78 -9.22
N ARG A 50 -8.95 -8.48 -8.32
CA ARG A 50 -8.51 -8.67 -6.95
C ARG A 50 -7.13 -9.33 -6.88
N GLU A 51 -6.90 -10.33 -7.70
CA GLU A 51 -5.63 -11.05 -7.68
C GLU A 51 -4.47 -10.12 -8.05
N ARG A 52 -4.70 -9.24 -9.01
CA ARG A 52 -3.65 -8.28 -9.39
C ARG A 52 -3.35 -7.34 -8.22
N ILE A 53 -4.38 -6.88 -7.51
CA ILE A 53 -4.18 -6.03 -6.34
C ILE A 53 -3.38 -6.77 -5.27
N ARG A 54 -3.74 -8.04 -5.03
CA ARG A 54 -3.02 -8.85 -4.06
C ARG A 54 -1.54 -8.99 -4.44
N GLN A 55 -1.27 -9.18 -5.74
CA GLN A 55 0.11 -9.29 -6.22
C GLN A 55 0.87 -7.99 -6.03
N ILE A 56 0.22 -6.85 -6.28
CA ILE A 56 0.85 -5.55 -6.09
C ILE A 56 1.18 -5.36 -4.60
N GLU A 57 0.25 -5.71 -3.74
CA GLU A 57 0.47 -5.64 -2.29
C GLU A 57 1.65 -6.52 -1.89
N ALA A 58 1.69 -7.75 -2.37
CA ALA A 58 2.76 -8.67 -2.01
C ALA A 58 4.12 -8.14 -2.44
N LYS A 59 4.18 -7.58 -3.64
CA LYS A 59 5.43 -7.02 -4.14
C LYS A 59 5.86 -5.81 -3.31
N ALA A 60 4.90 -4.95 -2.96
CA ALA A 60 5.17 -3.79 -2.12
C ALA A 60 5.69 -4.21 -0.76
N LEU A 61 5.06 -5.21 -0.16
CA LEU A 61 5.48 -5.68 1.16
C LEU A 61 6.88 -6.29 1.11
N ARG A 62 7.23 -6.97 0.01
CA ARG A 62 8.58 -7.49 -0.13
C ARG A 62 9.61 -6.36 -0.15
N LYS A 63 9.28 -5.25 -0.83
CA LYS A 63 10.16 -4.09 -0.84
C LYS A 63 10.32 -3.50 0.55
N LEU A 64 9.24 -3.51 1.33
CA LEU A 64 9.23 -2.95 2.68
C LEU A 64 9.87 -3.88 3.72
N LYS A 65 10.21 -5.11 3.35
CA LYS A 65 10.84 -6.04 4.26
C LYS A 65 12.32 -5.79 4.46
N HIS A 66 12.91 -4.87 3.71
CA HIS A 66 14.27 -4.46 4.02
C HIS A 66 14.31 -4.06 5.50
N PRO A 67 15.31 -4.51 6.26
CA PRO A 67 15.29 -4.38 7.72
C PRO A 67 14.93 -2.98 8.23
N SER A 68 15.54 -1.94 7.69
CA SER A 68 15.27 -0.60 8.19
C SER A 68 13.85 -0.13 7.83
N ARG A 69 13.39 -0.46 6.63
CA ARG A 69 12.07 -0.03 6.17
C ARG A 69 10.96 -0.78 6.91
N SER A 70 11.13 -2.08 7.06
CA SER A 70 10.15 -2.92 7.71
C SER A 70 9.95 -2.50 9.16
N ARG A 71 11.04 -2.19 9.85
CA ARG A 71 10.97 -1.77 11.25
C ARG A 71 10.18 -0.48 11.40
N ARG A 72 10.45 0.49 10.54
CA ARG A 72 9.79 1.78 10.64
C ARG A 72 8.30 1.68 10.31
N LEU A 73 7.96 0.90 9.30
CA LEU A 73 6.56 0.72 8.95
C LEU A 73 5.81 -0.02 10.04
N ARG A 74 6.43 -1.05 10.60
CA ARG A 74 5.80 -1.80 11.68
C ARG A 74 5.54 -0.91 12.89
N SER A 75 6.51 -0.08 13.22
CA SER A 75 6.35 0.84 14.35
C SER A 75 5.17 1.78 14.11
N PHE A 76 5.02 2.25 12.89
CA PHE A 76 3.90 3.13 12.54
C PHE A 76 2.56 2.39 12.65
N LEU A 77 2.52 1.16 12.15
CA LEU A 77 1.27 0.39 12.14
C LEU A 77 0.85 -0.08 13.53
N ASP A 78 1.83 -0.29 14.40
CA ASP A 78 1.55 -0.76 15.77
C ASP A 78 1.07 0.36 16.67
N THR A 79 1.17 1.58 16.21
CA THR A 79 0.68 2.72 16.98
C THR A 79 -0.80 2.93 16.73
#